data_4fa49d34135e45a29b296424443ec9bb
#
_entry.id   4fa49d34135e45a29b296424443ec9bb
#
_cell.length_a   1.000
_cell.length_b   1.000
_cell.length_c   1.000
_cell.angle_alpha   90.00
_cell.angle_beta   90.00
_cell.angle_gamma   90.00
#
_symmetry.space_group_name_H-M   'P 1'
#
loop_
_entity.id
_entity.type
_entity.pdbx_description
1 polymer ?
#
loop_
_entity_poly.entity_id
_entity_poly.type
_entity_poly.pdbx_seq_one_letter_code
_entity_poly.pdbx_strand_id
1 'polypeptide(L)' 'RVLHEAFGEGVILNYEGEGANARVEVNFDTSQTKWLMVAYAKLQNI' A
#
# COMPACT_ATOMS: atom_id res chain seq x y z
N ARG A 1 -6.65 -7.46 1.91
CA ARG A 1 -5.75 -6.84 2.89
C ARG A 1 -4.31 -7.05 2.45
N VAL A 2 -3.46 -6.15 2.88
CA VAL A 2 -2.02 -6.21 2.58
C VAL A 2 -1.21 -6.03 3.85
N LEU A 3 0.06 -6.44 3.79
CA LEU A 3 1.00 -6.27 4.89
C LEU A 3 2.20 -5.47 4.39
N HIS A 4 2.53 -4.40 5.11
CA HIS A 4 3.71 -3.60 4.85
C HIS A 4 4.73 -3.87 5.96
N GLU A 5 5.98 -4.03 5.58
CA GLU A 5 7.04 -4.38 6.51
C GLU A 5 7.18 -3.38 7.66
N ALA A 6 7.03 -2.09 7.36
CA ALA A 6 7.20 -1.04 8.38
C ALA A 6 5.89 -0.60 9.02
N PHE A 7 4.78 -0.61 8.26
CA PHE A 7 3.52 -0.03 8.72
C PHE A 7 2.50 -1.06 9.16
N GLY A 8 2.76 -2.34 8.94
CA GLY A 8 1.85 -3.39 9.34
C GLY A 8 0.73 -3.65 8.34
N GLU A 9 -0.38 -4.16 8.84
CA GLU A 9 -1.51 -4.53 7.99
C GLU A 9 -2.37 -3.33 7.61
N GLY A 10 -2.96 -3.41 6.45
CA GLY A 10 -3.86 -2.37 5.98
C GLY A 10 -4.75 -2.84 4.84
N VAL A 11 -5.58 -1.94 4.37
CA VAL A 11 -6.52 -2.18 3.28
C VAL A 11 -6.27 -1.18 2.17
N ILE A 12 -6.18 -1.66 0.92
CA ILE A 12 -6.04 -0.79 -0.23
C ILE A 12 -7.37 -0.10 -0.50
N LEU A 13 -7.35 1.22 -0.55
CA LEU A 13 -8.54 2.03 -0.81
C LEU A 13 -8.63 2.48 -2.26
N ASN A 14 -7.48 2.81 -2.86
CA ASN A 14 -7.44 3.34 -4.22
C ASN A 14 -6.18 2.87 -4.92
N TYR A 15 -6.22 2.94 -6.25
CA TYR A 15 -5.11 2.55 -7.10
C TYR A 15 -5.01 3.57 -8.23
N GLU A 16 -3.80 4.03 -8.54
CA GLU A 16 -3.56 4.95 -9.65
C GLU A 16 -2.28 4.57 -10.38
N GLY A 17 -2.25 4.89 -11.66
CA GLY A 17 -1.07 4.72 -12.48
C GLY A 17 -0.94 3.32 -13.06
N GLU A 18 0.18 3.09 -13.74
CA GLU A 18 0.44 1.83 -14.43
C GLU A 18 1.92 1.48 -14.33
N GLY A 19 2.21 0.17 -14.33
CA GLY A 19 3.58 -0.32 -14.37
C GLY A 19 4.41 0.24 -13.24
N ALA A 20 5.58 0.76 -13.57
CA ALA A 20 6.52 1.28 -12.57
C ALA A 20 6.02 2.53 -11.88
N ASN A 21 5.02 3.21 -12.45
CA ASN A 21 4.45 4.42 -11.87
C ASN A 21 3.20 4.15 -11.04
N ALA A 22 2.79 2.90 -10.91
CA ALA A 22 1.60 2.56 -10.15
C ALA A 22 1.79 2.87 -8.68
N ARG A 23 0.72 3.37 -8.06
CA ARG A 23 0.70 3.65 -6.63
C ARG A 23 -0.64 3.27 -6.04
N VAL A 24 -0.65 2.99 -4.75
CA VAL A 24 -1.86 2.59 -4.05
C VAL A 24 -2.01 3.41 -2.78
N GLU A 25 -3.26 3.69 -2.46
CA GLU A 25 -3.60 4.32 -1.19
C GLU A 25 -4.01 3.22 -0.21
N VAL A 26 -3.31 3.13 0.90
CA VAL A 26 -3.52 2.08 1.89
C VAL A 26 -3.89 2.71 3.22
N ASN A 27 -4.97 2.23 3.81
CA ASN A 27 -5.35 2.61 5.17
C ASN A 27 -4.80 1.56 6.12
N PHE A 28 -3.75 1.91 6.84
CA PHE A 28 -3.10 0.99 7.77
C PHE A 28 -3.83 0.96 9.11
N ASP A 29 -3.91 -0.23 9.70
CA ASP A 29 -4.68 -0.44 10.93
C ASP A 29 -4.17 0.42 12.08
N THR A 30 -2.85 0.59 12.16
CA THR A 30 -2.23 1.30 13.29
C THR A 30 -1.62 2.64 12.88
N SER A 31 -1.91 3.10 11.68
CA SER A 31 -1.29 4.31 11.15
C SER A 31 -2.30 5.05 10.30
N GLN A 32 -1.82 6.08 9.61
CA GLN A 32 -2.66 6.87 8.73
C GLN A 32 -2.78 6.23 7.36
N THR A 33 -3.70 6.75 6.57
CA THR A 33 -3.76 6.43 5.15
C THR A 33 -2.53 7.01 4.45
N LYS A 34 -1.89 6.21 3.62
CA LYS A 34 -0.68 6.63 2.89
C LYS A 34 -0.76 6.19 1.45
N TRP A 35 -0.20 7.02 0.57
CA TRP A 35 0.02 6.65 -0.83
C TRP A 35 1.41 6.05 -0.96
N LEU A 36 1.50 4.88 -1.56
CA LEU A 36 2.76 4.15 -1.71
C LEU A 36 2.99 3.79 -3.17
N MET A 37 4.24 3.92 -3.63
CA MET A 37 4.64 3.45 -4.96
C MET A 37 4.75 1.94 -4.92
N VAL A 38 3.96 1.27 -5.75
CA VAL A 38 3.90 -0.20 -5.76
C VAL A 38 5.28 -0.81 -6.01
N ALA A 39 6.08 -0.17 -6.87
CA ALA A 39 7.42 -0.67 -7.20
C ALA A 39 8.35 -0.72 -6.00
N TYR A 40 8.10 0.10 -4.98
CA TYR A 40 8.99 0.21 -3.83
C TYR A 40 8.39 -0.29 -2.52
N ALA A 41 7.09 -0.42 -2.46
CA ALA A 41 6.41 -0.68 -1.19
C ALA A 41 6.52 -2.13 -0.72
N LYS A 42 6.69 -3.07 -1.63
CA LYS A 42 6.81 -4.50 -1.31
C LYS A 42 5.68 -5.00 -0.43
N LEU A 43 4.45 -4.65 -0.79
CA LEU A 43 3.28 -5.11 -0.06
C LEU A 43 3.03 -6.59 -0.31
N GLN A 44 2.59 -7.29 0.73
CA GLN A 44 2.22 -8.70 0.64
C GLN A 44 0.71 -8.84 0.78
N ASN A 45 0.12 -9.75 0.03
CA ASN A 45 -1.29 -10.11 0.21
C ASN A 45 -1.44 -11.03 1.39
N ILE A 46 -2.39 -10.73 2.24
CA ILE A 46 -2.65 -11.57 3.40
C ILE A 46 -4.13 -11.89 3.57
#